data_cade85fce4f6b77bf926b4916fde74fa
#
_entry.id   cade85fce4f6b77bf926b4916fde74fa
#
_cell.length_a   1.000
_cell.length_b   1.000
_cell.length_c   1.000
_cell.angle_alpha   90.00
_cell.angle_beta   90.00
_cell.angle_gamma   90.00
#
_symmetry.space_group_name_H-M   'P 1'
#
loop_
_entity.id
_entity.type
_entity.pdbx_description
1 polymer ?
#
loop_
_entity_poly.entity_id
_entity_poly.type
_entity_poly.pdbx_seq_one_letter_code
_entity_poly.pdbx_strand_id
1 'polypeptide(L)'
;MLNYIPGDLHPAPVNLETLAERLKALAEPKRLLIFNLLMEGIQCNCELGDSLQMPPNLVSHHLGKLRAVGLVDVERDAVDSRWVYYSVNRAALDELNSAFGAFFDPNRIQARRPDCGPQSLVCLPEENKAGK
;
A
#
# COMPACT_ATOMS: atom_id res chain seq x y z
N MET A 1 1.18 13.78 -10.91
CA MET A 1 0.12 12.78 -10.77
C MET A 1 0.58 11.43 -11.24
N LEU A 2 0.30 10.44 -10.48
CA LEU A 2 0.72 9.09 -10.81
C LEU A 2 -0.22 8.40 -11.79
N ASN A 3 -1.30 9.06 -12.15
CA ASN A 3 -2.22 8.51 -13.14
C ASN A 3 -1.98 9.05 -14.53
N TYR A 4 -0.83 9.71 -14.72
CA TYR A 4 -0.50 10.23 -16.03
C TYR A 4 -0.41 9.10 -17.06
N ILE A 5 -0.99 9.34 -18.23
CA ILE A 5 -1.05 8.34 -19.30
C ILE A 5 -0.36 8.92 -20.53
N PRO A 6 0.81 8.42 -20.87
CA PRO A 6 1.48 8.87 -22.08
C PRO A 6 0.90 8.20 -23.33
N GLY A 7 0.67 8.99 -24.36
CA GLY A 7 0.26 8.46 -25.63
C GLY A 7 -1.04 7.69 -25.57
N ASP A 8 -1.02 6.50 -26.09
CA ASP A 8 -2.21 5.67 -26.24
C ASP A 8 -2.31 4.58 -25.19
N LEU A 9 -1.58 4.71 -24.07
CA LEU A 9 -1.66 3.73 -23.01
C LEU A 9 -2.96 3.85 -22.26
N HIS A 10 -3.43 2.74 -21.77
CA HIS A 10 -4.63 2.74 -20.94
C HIS A 10 -4.33 3.35 -19.58
N PRO A 11 -5.30 4.01 -18.97
CA PRO A 11 -5.11 4.50 -17.62
C PRO A 11 -4.94 3.33 -16.66
N ALA A 12 -4.20 3.57 -15.58
CA ALA A 12 -4.12 2.60 -14.52
C ALA A 12 -5.52 2.39 -13.93
N PRO A 13 -5.87 1.14 -13.58
CA PRO A 13 -7.22 0.85 -13.06
C PRO A 13 -7.46 1.40 -11.66
N VAL A 14 -6.45 1.94 -11.00
CA VAL A 14 -6.54 2.41 -9.63
C VAL A 14 -5.71 3.67 -9.48
N ASN A 15 -5.94 4.39 -8.38
CA ASN A 15 -5.12 5.53 -8.04
C ASN A 15 -3.77 5.03 -7.54
N LEU A 16 -2.74 5.20 -8.35
CA LEU A 16 -1.42 4.66 -8.04
C LEU A 16 -0.77 5.34 -6.85
N GLU A 17 -1.05 6.63 -6.66
CA GLU A 17 -0.46 7.35 -5.55
C GLU A 17 -0.97 6.81 -4.22
N THR A 18 -2.28 6.64 -4.09
CA THR A 18 -2.87 6.09 -2.88
C THR A 18 -2.38 4.67 -2.63
N LEU A 19 -2.36 3.85 -3.68
CA LEU A 19 -1.90 2.47 -3.56
C LEU A 19 -0.45 2.43 -3.10
N ALA A 20 0.41 3.25 -3.70
CA ALA A 20 1.82 3.27 -3.35
C ALA A 20 2.04 3.70 -1.91
N GLU A 21 1.31 4.70 -1.44
CA GLU A 21 1.45 5.17 -0.08
C GLU A 21 1.05 4.09 0.93
N ARG A 22 -0.02 3.39 0.65
CA ARG A 22 -0.49 2.32 1.55
C ARG A 22 0.46 1.14 1.54
N LEU A 23 0.94 0.76 0.37
CA LEU A 23 1.93 -0.32 0.28
C LEU A 23 3.21 0.05 0.99
N LYS A 24 3.65 1.29 0.86
CA LYS A 24 4.86 1.76 1.54
C LYS A 24 4.71 1.68 3.05
N ALA A 25 3.54 2.09 3.57
CA ALA A 25 3.30 2.02 4.99
C ALA A 25 3.32 0.57 5.49
N LEU A 26 2.83 -0.36 4.68
CA LEU A 26 2.76 -1.78 5.06
C LEU A 26 4.04 -2.54 4.79
N ALA A 27 4.98 -1.98 4.04
CA ALA A 27 6.18 -2.71 3.62
C ALA A 27 7.21 -2.92 4.74
N GLU A 28 7.00 -2.31 5.89
CA GLU A 28 7.91 -2.47 7.02
C GLU A 28 7.43 -3.65 7.87
N PRO A 29 8.31 -4.65 8.15
CA PRO A 29 7.85 -5.89 8.81
C PRO A 29 7.14 -5.69 10.14
N LYS A 30 7.61 -4.75 10.95
CA LYS A 30 6.98 -4.53 12.25
C LYS A 30 5.59 -3.93 12.11
N ARG A 31 5.39 -3.10 11.09
CA ARG A 31 4.06 -2.56 10.84
C ARG A 31 3.10 -3.65 10.35
N LEU A 32 3.59 -4.58 9.54
CA LEU A 32 2.75 -5.73 9.15
C LEU A 32 2.36 -6.56 10.37
N LEU A 33 3.30 -6.77 11.29
CA LEU A 33 2.98 -7.50 12.51
C LEU A 33 1.93 -6.78 13.35
N ILE A 34 2.07 -5.47 13.49
CA ILE A 34 1.07 -4.69 14.21
C ILE A 34 -0.28 -4.78 13.51
N PHE A 35 -0.27 -4.63 12.20
CA PHE A 35 -1.51 -4.71 11.43
C PHE A 35 -2.17 -6.07 11.59
N ASN A 36 -1.38 -7.14 11.60
CA ASN A 36 -1.90 -8.48 11.81
C ASN A 36 -2.58 -8.60 13.18
N LEU A 37 -1.96 -8.06 14.21
CA LEU A 37 -2.56 -8.12 15.55
C LEU A 37 -3.85 -7.31 15.61
N LEU A 38 -3.91 -6.17 14.91
CA LEU A 38 -5.15 -5.41 14.84
C LEU A 38 -6.24 -6.21 14.12
N MET A 39 -5.88 -6.95 13.09
CA MET A 39 -6.83 -7.82 12.39
C MET A 39 -7.36 -8.91 13.32
N GLU A 40 -6.56 -9.32 14.30
CA GLU A 40 -6.96 -10.34 15.26
C GLU A 40 -7.67 -9.77 16.47
N GLY A 41 -7.87 -8.45 16.52
CA GLY A 41 -8.66 -7.84 17.58
C GLY A 41 -7.87 -7.26 18.73
N ILE A 42 -6.55 -7.28 18.68
CA ILE A 42 -5.72 -6.64 19.71
C ILE A 42 -5.64 -5.15 19.37
N GLN A 43 -6.14 -4.31 20.24
CA GLN A 43 -6.37 -2.91 19.93
C GLN A 43 -5.65 -1.91 20.83
N CYS A 44 -5.20 -2.35 22.00
CA CYS A 44 -4.56 -1.46 22.95
C CYS A 44 -3.07 -1.37 22.66
N ASN A 45 -2.52 -0.14 22.75
CA ASN A 45 -1.10 0.07 22.51
C ASN A 45 -0.24 -0.83 23.42
N CYS A 46 -0.60 -0.96 24.68
CA CYS A 46 0.19 -1.77 25.61
C CYS A 46 0.14 -3.25 25.24
N GLU A 47 -1.00 -3.74 24.78
CA GLU A 47 -1.08 -5.15 24.36
C GLU A 47 -0.27 -5.41 23.11
N LEU A 48 -0.27 -4.45 22.19
CA LEU A 48 0.55 -4.55 20.99
C LEU A 48 2.02 -4.59 21.35
N GLY A 49 2.43 -3.70 22.25
CA GLY A 49 3.81 -3.67 22.69
C GLY A 49 4.24 -4.93 23.39
N ASP A 50 3.37 -5.46 24.26
CA ASP A 50 3.68 -6.70 24.96
C ASP A 50 3.80 -7.87 24.00
N SER A 51 2.88 -7.97 23.05
CA SER A 51 2.90 -9.08 22.09
C SER A 51 4.15 -9.05 21.21
N LEU A 52 4.62 -7.85 20.87
CA LEU A 52 5.75 -7.69 19.96
C LEU A 52 7.06 -7.39 20.69
N GLN A 53 7.01 -7.28 22.02
CA GLN A 53 8.16 -6.89 22.82
C GLN A 53 8.78 -5.61 22.31
N MET A 54 7.92 -4.60 22.14
CA MET A 54 8.27 -3.33 21.53
C MET A 54 7.87 -2.20 22.48
N PRO A 55 8.73 -1.19 22.66
CA PRO A 55 8.38 -0.08 23.55
C PRO A 55 7.19 0.73 23.00
N PRO A 56 6.40 1.32 23.90
CA PRO A 56 5.16 2.01 23.48
C PRO A 56 5.39 3.12 22.47
N ASN A 57 6.47 3.87 22.58
CA ASN A 57 6.70 4.95 21.62
C ASN A 57 6.97 4.43 20.21
N LEU A 58 7.60 3.26 20.11
CA LEU A 58 7.83 2.65 18.79
C LEU A 58 6.51 2.12 18.21
N VAL A 59 5.68 1.49 19.04
CA VAL A 59 4.34 1.06 18.61
C VAL A 59 3.55 2.25 18.11
N SER A 60 3.55 3.35 18.87
CA SER A 60 2.85 4.56 18.47
C SER A 60 3.37 5.13 17.16
N HIS A 61 4.68 5.07 16.95
CA HIS A 61 5.27 5.54 15.69
C HIS A 61 4.73 4.73 14.50
N HIS A 62 4.73 3.41 14.63
CA HIS A 62 4.23 2.56 13.55
C HIS A 62 2.73 2.73 13.34
N LEU A 63 1.96 2.85 14.42
CA LEU A 63 0.53 3.11 14.29
C LEU A 63 0.26 4.45 13.62
N GLY A 64 1.09 5.45 13.92
CA GLY A 64 0.97 6.76 13.27
C GLY A 64 1.16 6.68 11.77
N LYS A 65 2.10 5.86 11.31
CA LYS A 65 2.31 5.68 9.88
C LYS A 65 1.11 5.02 9.22
N LEU A 66 0.51 4.03 9.88
CA LEU A 66 -0.67 3.37 9.35
C LEU A 66 -1.88 4.30 9.33
N ARG A 67 -2.00 5.15 10.36
CA ARG A 67 -3.08 6.13 10.41
C ARG A 67 -2.94 7.17 9.30
N ALA A 68 -1.71 7.59 9.03
CA ALA A 68 -1.46 8.64 8.04
C ALA A 68 -1.96 8.24 6.64
N VAL A 69 -2.00 6.96 6.34
CA VAL A 69 -2.52 6.48 5.05
C VAL A 69 -3.96 5.95 5.15
N GLY A 70 -4.61 6.19 6.29
CA GLY A 70 -6.02 5.88 6.47
C GLY A 70 -6.35 4.43 6.76
N LEU A 71 -5.36 3.58 7.01
CA LEU A 71 -5.61 2.15 7.23
C LEU A 71 -6.02 1.83 8.65
N VAL A 72 -5.73 2.71 9.60
CA VAL A 72 -5.99 2.48 11.02
C VAL A 72 -6.68 3.70 11.60
N ASP A 73 -7.68 3.44 12.42
CA ASP A 73 -8.40 4.47 13.18
C ASP A 73 -8.02 4.38 14.64
N VAL A 74 -8.22 5.49 15.36
CA VAL A 74 -7.98 5.54 16.79
C VAL A 74 -9.20 6.09 17.48
N GLU A 75 -9.49 5.54 18.64
CA GLU A 75 -10.65 5.94 19.42
C GLU A 75 -10.30 5.92 20.91
N ARG A 76 -10.74 6.95 21.64
CA ARG A 76 -10.59 6.96 23.09
C ARG A 76 -11.81 6.37 23.72
N ASP A 77 -11.60 5.64 24.83
CA ASP A 77 -12.70 5.09 25.57
C ASP A 77 -13.61 6.23 26.08
N ALA A 78 -14.91 6.02 25.96
CA ALA A 78 -15.88 7.06 26.34
C ALA A 78 -15.92 7.28 27.86
N VAL A 79 -15.61 6.26 28.63
CA VAL A 79 -15.69 6.33 30.09
C VAL A 79 -14.34 6.77 30.68
N ASP A 80 -13.24 6.20 30.17
CA ASP A 80 -11.91 6.51 30.67
C ASP A 80 -11.00 6.84 29.50
N SER A 81 -10.82 8.13 29.25
CA SER A 81 -10.08 8.61 28.08
C SER A 81 -8.59 8.30 28.11
N ARG A 82 -8.10 7.71 29.20
CA ARG A 82 -6.73 7.23 29.23
C ARG A 82 -6.54 6.00 28.35
N TRP A 83 -7.63 5.28 28.07
CA TRP A 83 -7.58 4.10 27.20
C TRP A 83 -7.82 4.51 25.77
N VAL A 84 -6.91 4.08 24.91
CA VAL A 84 -6.94 4.39 23.48
C VAL A 84 -6.90 3.08 22.73
N TYR A 85 -7.81 2.94 21.79
CA TYR A 85 -7.95 1.73 21.00
C TYR A 85 -7.70 2.03 19.53
N TYR A 86 -7.02 1.11 18.88
CA TYR A 86 -6.73 1.19 17.46
C TYR A 86 -7.48 0.09 16.75
N SER A 87 -7.95 0.38 15.56
CA SER A 87 -8.68 -0.60 14.76
C SER A 87 -8.39 -0.40 13.30
N VAL A 88 -8.54 -1.48 12.53
CA VAL A 88 -8.39 -1.39 11.07
C VAL A 88 -9.59 -0.63 10.50
N ASN A 89 -9.31 0.32 9.62
CA ASN A 89 -10.37 1.00 8.89
C ASN A 89 -10.89 0.08 7.81
N ARG A 90 -12.11 -0.42 7.99
CA ARG A 90 -12.69 -1.41 7.09
C ARG A 90 -12.81 -0.92 5.67
N ALA A 91 -13.27 0.32 5.51
CA ALA A 91 -13.45 0.88 4.17
C ALA A 91 -12.11 1.00 3.44
N ALA A 92 -11.08 1.47 4.15
CA ALA A 92 -9.76 1.60 3.55
C ALA A 92 -9.18 0.23 3.21
N LEU A 93 -9.41 -0.76 4.05
CA LEU A 93 -8.94 -2.12 3.76
C LEU A 93 -9.63 -2.69 2.53
N ASP A 94 -10.94 -2.48 2.42
CA ASP A 94 -11.68 -2.93 1.23
C ASP A 94 -11.15 -2.23 -0.03
N GLU A 95 -10.87 -0.94 0.06
CA GLU A 95 -10.29 -0.20 -1.06
C GLU A 95 -8.92 -0.75 -1.46
N LEU A 96 -8.10 -1.03 -0.45
CA LEU A 96 -6.76 -1.57 -0.71
C LEU A 96 -6.83 -2.92 -1.38
N ASN A 97 -7.70 -3.80 -0.88
CA ASN A 97 -7.86 -5.12 -1.47
C ASN A 97 -8.35 -5.04 -2.91
N SER A 98 -9.31 -4.16 -3.17
CA SER A 98 -9.83 -3.97 -4.53
C SER A 98 -8.76 -3.40 -5.44
N ALA A 99 -8.03 -2.40 -4.96
CA ALA A 99 -6.98 -1.77 -5.76
C ALA A 99 -5.85 -2.76 -6.05
N PHE A 100 -5.46 -3.54 -5.04
CA PHE A 100 -4.41 -4.54 -5.20
C PHE A 100 -4.82 -5.58 -6.23
N GLY A 101 -6.03 -6.11 -6.10
CA GLY A 101 -6.51 -7.13 -7.04
C GLY A 101 -6.64 -6.63 -8.46
N ALA A 102 -7.08 -5.38 -8.62
CA ALA A 102 -7.23 -4.81 -9.96
C ALA A 102 -5.89 -4.48 -10.59
N PHE A 103 -4.96 -3.92 -9.80
CA PHE A 103 -3.67 -3.50 -10.34
C PHE A 103 -2.76 -4.68 -10.64
N PHE A 104 -2.75 -5.68 -9.76
CA PHE A 104 -1.86 -6.84 -9.90
C PHE A 104 -2.55 -8.02 -10.55
N ASP A 105 -3.58 -7.78 -11.33
CA ASP A 105 -4.29 -8.81 -12.06
C ASP A 105 -3.41 -9.34 -13.21
N PRO A 106 -3.05 -10.63 -13.18
CA PRO A 106 -2.20 -11.19 -14.24
C PRO A 106 -2.80 -11.06 -15.64
N ASN A 107 -4.13 -10.96 -15.72
CA ASN A 107 -4.80 -10.82 -17.01
C ASN A 107 -4.52 -9.48 -17.67
N ARG A 108 -3.94 -8.54 -16.94
CA ARG A 108 -3.54 -7.26 -17.51
C ARG A 108 -2.23 -7.31 -18.29
N ILE A 109 -1.49 -8.40 -18.14
CA ILE A 109 -0.21 -8.52 -18.82
C ILE A 109 -0.46 -8.56 -20.32
N GLN A 110 0.18 -7.62 -21.03
CA GLN A 110 0.01 -7.49 -22.46
C GLN A 110 1.19 -8.10 -23.20
N ALA A 111 0.96 -8.47 -24.45
CA ALA A 111 2.07 -8.84 -25.31
C ALA A 111 3.01 -7.64 -25.46
N ARG A 112 4.28 -7.92 -25.75
CA ARG A 112 5.26 -6.87 -25.91
C ARG A 112 4.80 -5.90 -27.01
N ARG A 113 4.82 -4.63 -26.68
CA ARG A 113 4.49 -3.60 -27.67
C ARG A 113 5.71 -3.31 -28.52
N PRO A 114 5.57 -3.31 -29.85
CA PRO A 114 6.71 -3.13 -30.74
C PRO A 114 7.04 -1.66 -30.98
N ASP A 115 7.13 -0.88 -29.92
CA ASP A 115 7.48 0.54 -30.02
C ASP A 115 8.94 0.74 -30.30
N CYS A 116 9.76 -0.25 -29.94
CA CYS A 116 11.20 -0.19 -30.10
C CYS A 116 11.71 -1.60 -30.30
N GLY A 117 12.73 -1.75 -31.15
CA GLY A 117 13.30 -3.05 -31.44
C GLY A 117 13.08 -3.44 -32.90
N PRO A 118 13.50 -4.65 -33.27
CA PRO A 118 13.43 -5.07 -34.66
C PRO A 118 12.06 -5.09 -35.28
N GLN A 119 11.02 -5.23 -34.45
CA GLN A 119 9.64 -5.30 -34.95
C GLN A 119 8.95 -3.96 -34.98
N SER A 120 9.62 -2.90 -34.56
CA SER A 120 9.03 -1.59 -34.48
C SER A 120 9.29 -0.82 -35.76
N LEU A 121 8.28 -0.04 -36.19
CA LEU A 121 8.46 0.91 -37.30
C LEU A 121 8.87 2.28 -36.77
N VAL A 122 8.91 2.46 -35.47
CA VAL A 122 9.14 3.77 -34.86
C VAL A 122 10.58 3.95 -34.42
N CYS A 123 11.14 2.94 -33.76
CA CYS A 123 12.51 3.02 -33.22
C CYS A 123 13.50 2.64 -34.30
N LEU A 124 14.61 3.39 -34.34
CA LEU A 124 15.68 3.09 -35.28
C LEU A 124 16.56 1.98 -34.72
N PRO A 125 17.17 1.19 -35.61
CA PRO A 125 17.99 0.04 -35.17
C PRO A 125 19.14 0.39 -34.25
N GLU A 126 19.77 1.53 -34.46
CA GLU A 126 20.92 1.91 -33.64
C GLU A 126 20.52 2.14 -32.19
N GLU A 127 19.30 2.61 -31.98
CA GLU A 127 18.81 2.80 -30.62
C GLU A 127 18.62 1.45 -29.94
N ASN A 128 18.17 0.48 -30.69
CA ASN A 128 17.96 -0.84 -30.12
C ASN A 128 19.26 -1.49 -29.69
N LYS A 129 20.30 -1.28 -30.46
CA LYS A 129 21.58 -1.86 -30.11
C LYS A 129 22.13 -1.29 -28.84
N ALA A 130 21.88 -0.03 -28.59
CA ALA A 130 22.32 0.60 -27.35
C ALA A 130 21.62 -0.03 -26.13
N GLY A 131 20.46 -0.56 -26.32
CA GLY A 131 19.71 -1.14 -25.21
C GLY A 131 20.14 -2.53 -24.82
N LYS A 132 21.07 -3.11 -25.54
CA LYS A 132 21.46 -4.48 -25.22
C LYS A 132 22.33 -4.58 -24.00
#